data_2ddc3de5348250dae211db3b16b20025
#
_entry.id   2ddc3de5348250dae211db3b16b20025
#
_cell.length_a   1.000
_cell.length_b   1.000
_cell.length_c   1.000
_cell.angle_alpha   90.00
_cell.angle_beta   90.00
_cell.angle_gamma   90.00
#
_symmetry.space_group_name_H-M   'P 1'
#
loop_
_entity.id
_entity.type
_entity.pdbx_description
1 polymer ?
#
loop_
_entity_poly.entity_id
_entity_poly.type
_entity_poly.pdbx_seq_one_letter_code
_entity_poly.pdbx_strand_id
1 'polypeptide(L)'
;MRHFIQVSLLALGISSLAAAQNVLSPSEFLGYNIGTQFSRHHQVIDYFKYVESQLKTQVKLVKYGETYERRPLYLAYISSKENIKNLETIRQNNLKNIGILPGDSDESDVAIVWMSYNVHGNEASSTEASMQTLYTLLTKEKNYLQNTVVIIDPCINPDGRDRYANWYNQTKSTPYDISPEASEHAEPWPGGRANHYLFDLNRDWAWASQIESQSRLKVYNKWMPQIHVDFHEQGINSPYYFAPAAEPYHELITDWQRNFQFKIGRNHAKYFDQEGWLYFTRENFDLLYPSYGDTYPTYLGAIGMTYEQAGSGRGGLGIMKKEGDVLTLVDRVKHHTTTGVSTVETASKNALKLNTEFKKFFDNSQLKYKSFVLSGNAKKIDVLKLLLDKHDISYGYSVNKNVSGHKYSTNTTGSLEASSNDLVISTNQPKGKLIKALFEPSAKLSDSLTYDITAWSLPYAHGLE
;
A
#
# COMPACT_ATOMS: atom_id res chain seq x y z
N MET A 1 -41.54 33.16 70.03
CA MET A 1 -40.97 33.57 68.75
C MET A 1 -39.89 32.54 68.32
N ARG A 2 -40.23 31.67 67.37
CA ARG A 2 -39.30 30.65 66.87
C ARG A 2 -38.81 31.14 65.50
N HIS A 3 -37.48 31.38 65.35
CA HIS A 3 -36.86 31.74 64.12
C HIS A 3 -36.56 30.47 63.35
N PHE A 4 -37.12 30.31 62.11
CA PHE A 4 -36.74 29.32 61.14
C PHE A 4 -35.57 29.88 60.32
N ILE A 5 -34.44 29.19 60.36
CA ILE A 5 -33.31 29.44 59.48
C ILE A 5 -33.47 28.53 58.25
N GLN A 6 -33.76 29.13 57.11
CA GLN A 6 -33.69 28.42 55.81
C GLN A 6 -32.23 28.33 55.36
N VAL A 7 -31.73 27.12 55.30
CA VAL A 7 -30.44 26.82 54.64
C VAL A 7 -30.70 26.51 53.17
N SER A 8 -30.33 27.42 52.30
CA SER A 8 -30.34 27.19 50.84
C SER A 8 -29.08 26.41 50.45
N LEU A 9 -29.23 25.14 50.07
CA LEU A 9 -28.16 24.35 49.42
C LEU A 9 -28.00 24.81 47.96
N LEU A 10 -26.90 25.49 47.69
CA LEU A 10 -26.44 25.80 46.32
C LEU A 10 -25.75 24.55 45.75
N ALA A 11 -26.43 23.82 44.88
CA ALA A 11 -25.84 22.73 44.13
C ALA A 11 -24.95 23.31 43.03
N LEU A 12 -23.63 23.30 43.24
CA LEU A 12 -22.64 23.57 42.21
C LEU A 12 -22.62 22.38 41.24
N GLY A 13 -23.31 22.54 40.11
CA GLY A 13 -23.18 21.63 38.98
C GLY A 13 -21.78 21.76 38.38
N ILE A 14 -20.90 20.82 38.68
CA ILE A 14 -19.63 20.67 37.98
C ILE A 14 -19.96 20.09 36.59
N SER A 15 -20.18 20.96 35.61
CA SER A 15 -20.13 20.58 34.19
C SER A 15 -18.68 20.24 33.88
N SER A 16 -18.36 18.94 33.85
CA SER A 16 -17.12 18.47 33.26
C SER A 16 -17.15 18.79 31.76
N LEU A 17 -16.60 19.94 31.39
CA LEU A 17 -16.18 20.20 30.04
C LEU A 17 -15.19 19.07 29.71
N ALA A 18 -15.67 18.08 28.95
CA ALA A 18 -14.77 17.13 28.26
C ALA A 18 -13.89 17.99 27.33
N ALA A 19 -12.70 18.35 27.80
CA ALA A 19 -11.70 18.97 26.94
C ALA A 19 -11.56 18.06 25.72
N ALA A 20 -11.89 18.56 24.53
CA ALA A 20 -11.60 17.87 23.32
C ALA A 20 -10.10 17.55 23.35
N GLN A 21 -9.75 16.26 23.36
CA GLN A 21 -8.36 15.81 23.37
C GLN A 21 -7.73 16.32 22.06
N ASN A 22 -7.02 17.46 22.14
CA ASN A 22 -6.32 18.03 21.02
C ASN A 22 -5.02 17.26 20.85
N VAL A 23 -4.97 16.41 19.81
CA VAL A 23 -3.72 15.78 19.36
C VAL A 23 -2.83 16.87 18.76
N LEU A 24 -1.56 16.93 19.17
CA LEU A 24 -0.58 17.82 18.55
C LEU A 24 -0.44 17.47 17.05
N SER A 25 -0.33 18.49 16.22
CA SER A 25 0.07 18.30 14.81
C SER A 25 1.49 17.73 14.73
N PRO A 26 1.88 17.14 13.59
CA PRO A 26 3.26 16.69 13.39
C PRO A 26 4.29 17.78 13.69
N SER A 27 4.03 19.01 13.26
CA SER A 27 4.92 20.16 13.50
C SER A 27 5.09 20.50 14.98
N GLU A 28 3.99 20.53 15.75
CA GLU A 28 4.03 20.78 17.19
C GLU A 28 4.77 19.66 17.95
N PHE A 29 4.54 18.41 17.58
CA PHE A 29 5.20 17.24 18.20
C PHE A 29 6.69 17.19 17.90
N LEU A 30 7.07 17.43 16.65
CA LEU A 30 8.46 17.36 16.18
C LEU A 30 9.29 18.58 16.61
N GLY A 31 8.65 19.71 16.94
CA GLY A 31 9.31 20.96 17.29
C GLY A 31 9.86 21.75 16.07
N TYR A 32 9.46 21.37 14.87
CA TYR A 32 9.75 22.07 13.60
C TYR A 32 8.60 21.88 12.62
N ASN A 33 8.43 22.81 11.69
CA ASN A 33 7.39 22.69 10.66
C ASN A 33 7.66 21.49 9.76
N ILE A 34 6.64 20.63 9.60
CA ILE A 34 6.75 19.46 8.73
C ILE A 34 7.14 19.88 7.30
N GLY A 35 8.10 19.18 6.71
CA GLY A 35 8.65 19.53 5.40
C GLY A 35 9.84 20.51 5.46
N THR A 36 10.25 21.03 6.62
CA THR A 36 11.48 21.85 6.76
C THR A 36 12.72 21.06 7.13
N GLN A 37 12.53 19.80 7.52
CA GLN A 37 13.58 18.82 7.78
C GLN A 37 13.07 17.42 7.43
N PHE A 38 13.97 16.45 7.20
CA PHE A 38 13.62 15.06 7.11
C PHE A 38 13.57 14.43 8.50
N SER A 39 12.41 13.89 8.87
CA SER A 39 12.25 13.11 10.11
C SER A 39 12.94 11.76 9.98
N ARG A 40 13.70 11.34 10.98
CA ARG A 40 14.23 9.98 11.05
C ARG A 40 13.12 8.98 11.39
N HIS A 41 13.32 7.73 11.05
CA HIS A 41 12.32 6.69 11.29
C HIS A 41 11.78 6.67 12.73
N HIS A 42 12.65 6.75 13.74
CA HIS A 42 12.22 6.74 15.13
C HIS A 42 11.28 7.91 15.47
N GLN A 43 11.54 9.13 14.95
CA GLN A 43 10.69 10.31 15.18
C GLN A 43 9.29 10.11 14.58
N VAL A 44 9.21 9.49 13.40
CA VAL A 44 7.94 9.13 12.77
C VAL A 44 7.17 8.16 13.65
N ILE A 45 7.81 7.07 14.06
CA ILE A 45 7.16 6.06 14.91
C ILE A 45 6.76 6.63 16.28
N ASP A 46 7.56 7.50 16.87
CA ASP A 46 7.24 8.15 18.14
C ASP A 46 6.02 9.08 18.01
N TYR A 47 5.86 9.76 16.86
CA TYR A 47 4.64 10.51 16.56
C TYR A 47 3.41 9.60 16.47
N PHE A 48 3.49 8.48 15.75
CA PHE A 48 2.39 7.52 15.66
C PHE A 48 2.02 6.92 17.03
N LYS A 49 3.00 6.58 17.86
CA LYS A 49 2.78 6.13 19.26
C LYS A 49 2.13 7.21 20.11
N TYR A 50 2.59 8.45 19.96
CA TYR A 50 1.97 9.58 20.65
C TYR A 50 0.50 9.70 20.27
N VAL A 51 0.15 9.70 18.98
CA VAL A 51 -1.23 9.81 18.51
C VAL A 51 -2.08 8.65 19.04
N GLU A 52 -1.58 7.41 18.99
CA GLU A 52 -2.28 6.26 19.60
C GLU A 52 -2.51 6.48 21.09
N SER A 53 -1.51 6.96 21.83
CA SER A 53 -1.65 7.19 23.28
C SER A 53 -2.75 8.18 23.62
N GLN A 54 -2.98 9.19 22.76
CA GLN A 54 -4.02 10.22 22.93
C GLN A 54 -5.39 9.75 22.42
N LEU A 55 -5.45 8.93 21.38
CA LEU A 55 -6.68 8.52 20.68
C LEU A 55 -6.84 6.99 20.60
N LYS A 56 -6.63 6.27 21.70
CA LYS A 56 -6.69 4.79 21.80
C LYS A 56 -7.97 4.16 21.24
N THR A 57 -9.07 4.92 21.21
CA THR A 57 -10.35 4.45 20.68
C THR A 57 -10.51 4.66 19.17
N GLN A 58 -9.58 5.36 18.52
CA GLN A 58 -9.64 5.68 17.10
C GLN A 58 -8.39 5.23 16.33
N VAL A 59 -7.30 4.96 17.05
CA VAL A 59 -6.01 4.53 16.50
C VAL A 59 -5.52 3.30 17.25
N LYS A 60 -5.03 2.30 16.49
CA LYS A 60 -4.34 1.13 17.02
C LYS A 60 -3.06 0.93 16.24
N LEU A 61 -1.92 0.98 16.91
CA LEU A 61 -0.61 0.76 16.31
C LEU A 61 -0.15 -0.68 16.56
N VAL A 62 0.32 -1.36 15.52
CA VAL A 62 0.77 -2.76 15.61
C VAL A 62 2.12 -2.92 14.94
N LYS A 63 3.11 -3.42 15.68
CA LYS A 63 4.38 -3.85 15.10
C LYS A 63 4.15 -5.14 14.31
N TYR A 64 4.53 -5.15 13.02
CA TYR A 64 4.34 -6.32 12.17
C TYR A 64 5.65 -6.99 11.74
N GLY A 65 6.81 -6.37 12.00
CA GLY A 65 8.11 -6.90 11.67
C GLY A 65 9.26 -6.02 12.10
N GLU A 66 10.43 -6.38 11.64
CA GLU A 66 11.68 -5.61 11.76
C GLU A 66 12.46 -5.73 10.45
N THR A 67 13.26 -4.70 10.14
CA THR A 67 14.21 -4.72 9.03
C THR A 67 15.50 -5.46 9.38
N TYR A 68 16.39 -5.63 8.39
CA TYR A 68 17.73 -6.18 8.63
C TYR A 68 18.57 -5.34 9.63
N GLU A 69 18.36 -4.03 9.67
CA GLU A 69 19.00 -3.14 10.66
C GLU A 69 18.20 -3.05 11.98
N ARG A 70 17.20 -3.95 12.18
CA ARG A 70 16.38 -4.07 13.39
C ARG A 70 15.49 -2.84 13.65
N ARG A 71 15.19 -2.05 12.64
CA ARG A 71 14.20 -1.00 12.76
C ARG A 71 12.79 -1.60 12.75
N PRO A 72 11.92 -1.22 13.70
CA PRO A 72 10.59 -1.80 13.78
C PRO A 72 9.68 -1.30 12.65
N LEU A 73 8.92 -2.22 12.06
CA LEU A 73 7.89 -1.94 11.07
C LEU A 73 6.53 -1.91 11.75
N TYR A 74 5.77 -0.83 11.55
CA TYR A 74 4.48 -0.62 12.18
C TYR A 74 3.37 -0.34 11.17
N LEU A 75 2.16 -0.83 11.50
CA LEU A 75 0.90 -0.42 10.87
C LEU A 75 0.06 0.35 11.88
N ALA A 76 -0.53 1.47 11.43
CA ALA A 76 -1.55 2.17 12.17
C ALA A 76 -2.92 1.90 11.56
N TYR A 77 -3.84 1.35 12.36
CA TYR A 77 -5.25 1.20 12.03
C TYR A 77 -6.02 2.40 12.55
N ILE A 78 -6.71 3.10 11.67
CA ILE A 78 -7.36 4.37 11.96
C ILE A 78 -8.81 4.27 11.50
N SER A 79 -9.76 4.57 12.41
CA SER A 79 -11.19 4.55 12.08
C SER A 79 -12.02 5.28 13.14
N SER A 80 -13.34 5.23 12.99
CA SER A 80 -14.26 5.64 14.03
C SER A 80 -14.08 4.80 15.31
N LYS A 81 -14.55 5.30 16.44
CA LYS A 81 -14.48 4.56 17.71
C LYS A 81 -15.18 3.20 17.62
N GLU A 82 -16.31 3.18 16.95
CA GLU A 82 -17.10 1.96 16.77
C GLU A 82 -16.34 0.93 15.92
N ASN A 83 -15.76 1.36 14.80
CA ASN A 83 -15.00 0.47 13.92
C ASN A 83 -13.71 -0.05 14.59
N ILE A 84 -13.00 0.77 15.37
CA ILE A 84 -11.82 0.31 16.13
C ILE A 84 -12.19 -0.73 17.18
N LYS A 85 -13.33 -0.55 17.86
CA LYS A 85 -13.84 -1.55 18.81
C LYS A 85 -14.17 -2.88 18.12
N ASN A 86 -14.70 -2.83 16.89
CA ASN A 86 -15.11 -3.98 16.10
C ASN A 86 -14.08 -4.40 15.04
N LEU A 87 -12.84 -3.94 15.15
CA LEU A 87 -11.80 -4.07 14.11
C LEU A 87 -11.59 -5.52 13.66
N GLU A 88 -11.56 -6.47 14.59
CA GLU A 88 -11.38 -7.89 14.28
C GLU A 88 -12.62 -8.48 13.58
N THR A 89 -13.82 -8.09 13.97
CA THR A 89 -15.07 -8.49 13.29
C THR A 89 -15.11 -7.99 11.85
N ILE A 90 -14.74 -6.72 11.62
CA ILE A 90 -14.65 -6.13 10.26
C ILE A 90 -13.65 -6.93 9.42
N ARG A 91 -12.47 -7.24 9.96
CA ARG A 91 -11.45 -8.02 9.29
C ARG A 91 -11.95 -9.42 8.91
N GLN A 92 -12.54 -10.14 9.87
CA GLN A 92 -13.08 -11.49 9.63
C GLN A 92 -14.21 -11.47 8.63
N ASN A 93 -15.13 -10.51 8.73
CA ASN A 93 -16.23 -10.34 7.79
C ASN A 93 -15.72 -10.11 6.35
N ASN A 94 -14.69 -9.26 6.18
CA ASN A 94 -14.05 -9.07 4.89
C ASN A 94 -13.48 -10.38 4.32
N LEU A 95 -12.77 -11.18 5.12
CA LEU A 95 -12.19 -12.45 4.68
C LEU A 95 -13.25 -13.53 4.38
N LYS A 96 -14.38 -13.55 5.11
CA LYS A 96 -15.53 -14.39 4.78
C LYS A 96 -16.17 -13.94 3.46
N ASN A 97 -16.32 -12.63 3.24
CA ASN A 97 -16.91 -12.09 2.02
C ASN A 97 -16.21 -12.55 0.74
N ILE A 98 -14.92 -12.84 0.81
CA ILE A 98 -14.08 -13.29 -0.31
C ILE A 98 -13.72 -14.78 -0.25
N GLY A 99 -14.29 -15.54 0.68
CA GLY A 99 -14.12 -16.98 0.79
C GLY A 99 -12.77 -17.45 1.35
N ILE A 100 -11.96 -16.58 1.93
CA ILE A 100 -10.71 -16.97 2.63
C ILE A 100 -11.03 -17.61 3.98
N LEU A 101 -12.01 -17.08 4.72
CA LEU A 101 -12.54 -17.71 5.91
C LEU A 101 -13.88 -18.38 5.61
N PRO A 102 -14.19 -19.52 6.26
CA PRO A 102 -15.46 -20.18 6.11
C PRO A 102 -16.61 -19.40 6.79
N GLY A 103 -17.82 -19.59 6.30
CA GLY A 103 -19.05 -19.03 6.83
C GLY A 103 -19.56 -17.83 6.04
N ASP A 104 -20.77 -17.39 6.38
CA ASP A 104 -21.42 -16.26 5.71
C ASP A 104 -20.81 -14.93 6.17
N SER A 105 -20.82 -13.97 5.27
CA SER A 105 -20.45 -12.57 5.52
C SER A 105 -21.69 -11.70 5.62
N ASP A 106 -21.66 -10.76 6.54
CA ASP A 106 -22.66 -9.68 6.60
C ASP A 106 -22.37 -8.62 5.52
N GLU A 107 -23.41 -7.93 5.06
CA GLU A 107 -23.24 -6.75 4.24
C GLU A 107 -22.47 -5.67 5.04
N SER A 108 -21.50 -5.03 4.43
CA SER A 108 -20.65 -4.06 5.09
C SER A 108 -20.55 -2.76 4.30
N ASP A 109 -20.74 -1.65 5.00
CA ASP A 109 -20.51 -0.30 4.51
C ASP A 109 -19.18 0.29 5.00
N VAL A 110 -18.27 -0.55 5.49
CA VAL A 110 -16.92 -0.17 5.92
C VAL A 110 -15.91 -0.74 4.93
N ALA A 111 -15.21 0.13 4.20
CA ALA A 111 -14.13 -0.25 3.28
C ALA A 111 -12.78 -0.20 3.97
N ILE A 112 -11.87 -1.10 3.59
CA ILE A 112 -10.48 -1.15 4.08
C ILE A 112 -9.60 -0.48 3.04
N VAL A 113 -8.87 0.56 3.46
CA VAL A 113 -7.93 1.33 2.64
C VAL A 113 -6.53 1.16 3.19
N TRP A 114 -5.63 0.61 2.40
CA TRP A 114 -4.22 0.45 2.77
C TRP A 114 -3.37 1.51 2.07
N MET A 115 -2.57 2.24 2.85
CA MET A 115 -1.68 3.29 2.40
C MET A 115 -0.24 2.93 2.75
N SER A 116 0.56 2.67 1.72
CA SER A 116 1.97 2.32 1.81
C SER A 116 2.84 3.53 1.52
N TYR A 117 3.68 3.91 2.47
CA TYR A 117 4.57 5.05 2.33
C TYR A 117 6.03 4.61 2.34
N ASN A 118 6.86 5.27 1.52
CA ASN A 118 8.31 5.17 1.53
C ASN A 118 8.88 3.76 1.31
N VAL A 119 8.37 3.06 0.31
CA VAL A 119 8.95 1.78 -0.13
C VAL A 119 10.36 2.02 -0.71
N HIS A 120 10.58 3.13 -1.38
CA HIS A 120 11.91 3.65 -1.69
C HIS A 120 12.31 4.69 -0.64
N GLY A 121 13.37 4.41 0.11
CA GLY A 121 13.73 5.22 1.28
C GLY A 121 14.11 6.66 0.98
N ASN A 122 14.70 6.93 -0.20
CA ASN A 122 15.06 8.28 -0.65
C ASN A 122 13.90 9.07 -1.30
N GLU A 123 12.74 8.45 -1.48
CA GLU A 123 11.49 9.12 -1.85
C GLU A 123 10.81 9.61 -0.57
N ALA A 124 11.47 10.54 0.10
CA ALA A 124 11.30 10.74 1.54
C ALA A 124 10.11 11.62 1.94
N SER A 125 9.47 12.35 1.00
CA SER A 125 8.32 13.21 1.31
C SER A 125 7.09 12.41 1.74
N SER A 126 6.95 11.19 1.26
CA SER A 126 5.79 10.36 1.54
C SER A 126 5.67 10.01 3.02
N THR A 127 6.77 9.69 3.72
CA THR A 127 6.73 9.44 5.17
C THR A 127 6.32 10.68 5.96
N GLU A 128 6.80 11.87 5.59
CA GLU A 128 6.35 13.12 6.20
C GLU A 128 4.83 13.30 5.98
N ALA A 129 4.37 13.02 4.76
CA ALA A 129 2.95 13.07 4.42
C ALA A 129 2.12 12.05 5.20
N SER A 130 2.67 10.88 5.58
CA SER A 130 1.96 9.87 6.37
C SER A 130 1.53 10.43 7.73
N MET A 131 2.41 11.19 8.41
CA MET A 131 2.11 11.84 9.68
C MET A 131 1.02 12.93 9.50
N GLN A 132 1.13 13.74 8.45
CA GLN A 132 0.16 14.78 8.16
C GLN A 132 -1.21 14.21 7.75
N THR A 133 -1.23 13.11 6.99
CA THR A 133 -2.46 12.39 6.61
C THR A 133 -3.16 11.83 7.85
N LEU A 134 -2.40 11.15 8.75
CA LEU A 134 -2.92 10.66 10.04
C LEU A 134 -3.60 11.79 10.81
N TYR A 135 -2.90 12.91 11.01
CA TYR A 135 -3.41 14.07 11.74
C TYR A 135 -4.67 14.65 11.09
N THR A 136 -4.66 14.82 9.77
CA THR A 136 -5.79 15.41 9.03
C THR A 136 -7.03 14.53 9.12
N LEU A 137 -6.91 13.21 8.97
CA LEU A 137 -8.03 12.27 9.10
C LEU A 137 -8.61 12.27 10.51
N LEU A 138 -7.79 12.41 11.56
CA LEU A 138 -8.24 12.38 12.96
C LEU A 138 -8.78 13.72 13.47
N THR A 139 -8.52 14.81 12.76
CA THR A 139 -8.92 16.16 13.20
C THR A 139 -9.93 16.83 12.29
N LYS A 140 -9.62 16.96 11.01
CA LYS A 140 -10.42 17.72 10.03
C LYS A 140 -11.43 16.84 9.30
N GLU A 141 -11.06 15.59 8.97
CA GLU A 141 -11.77 14.72 8.05
C GLU A 141 -12.32 13.45 8.73
N LYS A 142 -12.69 13.57 10.02
CA LYS A 142 -13.20 12.45 10.85
C LYS A 142 -14.40 11.73 10.24
N ASN A 143 -15.20 12.43 9.45
CA ASN A 143 -16.42 11.88 8.86
C ASN A 143 -16.10 10.71 7.91
N TYR A 144 -14.98 10.74 7.21
CA TYR A 144 -14.60 9.65 6.29
C TYR A 144 -14.28 8.35 7.05
N LEU A 145 -13.90 8.45 8.33
CA LEU A 145 -13.58 7.30 9.16
C LEU A 145 -14.81 6.50 9.63
N GLN A 146 -16.03 7.00 9.41
CA GLN A 146 -17.23 6.24 9.74
C GLN A 146 -17.38 5.00 8.85
N ASN A 147 -17.06 5.13 7.57
CA ASN A 147 -17.21 4.08 6.57
C ASN A 147 -15.87 3.56 6.05
N THR A 148 -14.76 3.79 6.77
CA THR A 148 -13.45 3.24 6.40
C THR A 148 -12.66 2.77 7.60
N VAL A 149 -11.90 1.70 7.41
CA VAL A 149 -10.70 1.36 8.19
C VAL A 149 -9.49 1.72 7.34
N VAL A 150 -8.74 2.74 7.75
CA VAL A 150 -7.51 3.16 7.08
C VAL A 150 -6.33 2.47 7.75
N ILE A 151 -5.51 1.78 6.98
CA ILE A 151 -4.27 1.14 7.41
C ILE A 151 -3.12 1.95 6.83
N ILE A 152 -2.34 2.61 7.67
CA ILE A 152 -1.15 3.35 7.27
C ILE A 152 0.09 2.54 7.61
N ASP A 153 0.92 2.23 6.59
CA ASP A 153 2.30 1.79 6.74
C ASP A 153 3.20 3.03 6.54
N PRO A 154 3.67 3.70 7.60
CA PRO A 154 4.27 5.03 7.48
C PRO A 154 5.66 5.02 6.87
N CYS A 155 6.34 3.88 6.87
CA CYS A 155 7.68 3.74 6.32
C CYS A 155 8.05 2.26 6.15
N ILE A 156 7.90 1.76 4.91
CA ILE A 156 8.18 0.36 4.57
C ILE A 156 9.68 0.07 4.55
N ASN A 157 10.49 1.07 4.15
CA ASN A 157 11.94 0.96 4.03
C ASN A 157 12.68 1.94 4.96
N PRO A 158 12.63 1.72 6.28
CA PRO A 158 13.29 2.63 7.23
C PRO A 158 14.82 2.60 7.15
N ASP A 159 15.43 1.51 6.66
CA ASP A 159 16.88 1.43 6.48
C ASP A 159 17.34 2.35 5.35
N GLY A 160 16.65 2.31 4.21
CA GLY A 160 16.90 3.23 3.10
C GLY A 160 16.60 4.68 3.44
N ARG A 161 15.47 4.91 4.16
CA ARG A 161 15.10 6.27 4.59
C ARG A 161 16.14 6.90 5.50
N ASP A 162 16.58 6.21 6.55
CA ASP A 162 17.55 6.77 7.48
C ASP A 162 18.93 6.93 6.82
N ARG A 163 19.28 6.09 5.84
CA ARG A 163 20.48 6.26 5.01
C ARG A 163 20.41 7.59 4.26
N TYR A 164 19.32 7.85 3.55
CA TYR A 164 19.11 9.11 2.83
C TYR A 164 19.06 10.32 3.77
N ALA A 165 18.23 10.29 4.81
CA ALA A 165 18.04 11.41 5.71
C ALA A 165 19.34 11.79 6.47
N ASN A 166 20.14 10.80 6.87
CA ASN A 166 21.42 11.03 7.53
C ASN A 166 22.43 11.66 6.57
N TRP A 167 22.57 11.10 5.35
CA TRP A 167 23.43 11.67 4.33
C TRP A 167 23.02 13.12 4.00
N TYR A 168 21.75 13.36 3.74
CA TYR A 168 21.24 14.69 3.40
C TYR A 168 21.57 15.71 4.50
N ASN A 169 21.31 15.37 5.76
CA ASN A 169 21.59 16.25 6.90
C ASN A 169 23.09 16.55 7.09
N GLN A 170 23.99 15.67 6.64
CA GLN A 170 25.44 15.92 6.67
C GLN A 170 25.93 16.79 5.52
N THR A 171 25.23 16.75 4.37
CA THR A 171 25.68 17.35 3.11
C THR A 171 25.02 18.69 2.82
N LYS A 172 23.78 18.89 3.28
CA LYS A 172 23.01 20.09 3.00
C LYS A 172 23.67 21.37 3.47
N SER A 173 23.51 22.42 2.71
CA SER A 173 23.93 23.80 3.06
C SER A 173 22.98 24.41 4.11
N THR A 174 23.38 25.58 4.67
CA THR A 174 22.54 26.38 5.58
C THR A 174 22.59 27.86 5.14
N PRO A 175 21.49 28.40 4.56
CA PRO A 175 20.28 27.69 4.14
C PRO A 175 20.57 26.62 3.08
N TYR A 176 19.63 25.69 2.84
CA TYR A 176 19.78 24.67 1.80
C TYR A 176 19.93 25.30 0.41
N ASP A 177 20.71 24.67 -0.46
CA ASP A 177 20.97 25.15 -1.82
C ASP A 177 19.95 24.56 -2.80
N ILE A 178 19.24 25.41 -3.52
CA ILE A 178 18.22 24.99 -4.50
C ILE A 178 18.81 24.63 -5.88
N SER A 179 20.11 24.86 -6.11
CA SER A 179 20.76 24.52 -7.37
C SER A 179 20.75 23.02 -7.61
N PRO A 180 20.21 22.50 -8.73
CA PRO A 180 20.22 21.07 -9.03
C PRO A 180 21.60 20.41 -9.07
N GLU A 181 22.66 21.22 -9.20
CA GLU A 181 24.05 20.79 -9.25
C GLU A 181 24.74 20.81 -7.88
N ALA A 182 24.05 21.29 -6.83
CA ALA A 182 24.60 21.29 -5.48
C ALA A 182 24.76 19.84 -4.95
N SER A 183 25.77 19.63 -4.10
CA SER A 183 26.10 18.31 -3.54
C SER A 183 24.96 17.65 -2.78
N GLU A 184 24.07 18.45 -2.17
CA GLU A 184 22.89 17.95 -1.45
C GLU A 184 21.80 17.38 -2.35
N HIS A 185 21.95 17.45 -3.68
CA HIS A 185 21.07 16.84 -4.68
C HIS A 185 21.72 15.66 -5.42
N ALA A 186 22.92 15.25 -4.98
CA ALA A 186 23.71 14.16 -5.58
C ALA A 186 23.96 13.04 -4.57
N GLU A 187 22.89 12.29 -4.25
CA GLU A 187 22.99 11.17 -3.32
C GLU A 187 24.03 10.14 -3.80
N PRO A 188 25.04 9.80 -2.97
CA PRO A 188 26.07 8.83 -3.36
C PRO A 188 25.55 7.40 -3.32
N TRP A 189 26.20 6.51 -4.06
CA TRP A 189 26.01 5.08 -3.86
C TRP A 189 26.68 4.63 -2.54
N PRO A 190 26.03 3.73 -1.77
CA PRO A 190 24.68 3.18 -1.95
C PRO A 190 23.59 4.17 -1.48
N GLY A 191 22.69 4.51 -2.40
CA GLY A 191 21.58 5.41 -2.11
C GLY A 191 20.47 4.79 -1.25
N GLY A 192 19.56 5.63 -0.78
CA GLY A 192 18.45 5.23 0.10
C GLY A 192 17.28 4.57 -0.62
N ARG A 193 17.29 4.44 -1.96
CA ARG A 193 16.19 3.79 -2.68
C ARG A 193 15.94 2.38 -2.16
N ALA A 194 16.96 1.55 -2.14
CA ALA A 194 16.88 0.14 -1.78
C ALA A 194 16.94 -0.08 -0.25
N ASN A 195 16.61 -1.31 0.20
CA ASN A 195 16.74 -1.72 1.59
C ASN A 195 18.23 -1.90 2.01
N HIS A 196 18.47 -2.52 3.18
CA HIS A 196 19.84 -2.77 3.67
C HIS A 196 20.71 -3.52 2.67
N TYR A 197 20.19 -4.59 2.05
CA TYR A 197 20.93 -5.42 1.10
C TYR A 197 20.81 -4.97 -0.36
N LEU A 198 20.36 -3.73 -0.59
CA LEU A 198 20.24 -3.10 -1.91
C LEU A 198 19.19 -3.77 -2.83
N PHE A 199 18.17 -4.39 -2.25
CA PHE A 199 17.00 -4.85 -2.99
C PHE A 199 15.95 -3.75 -3.10
N ASP A 200 15.34 -3.63 -4.28
CA ASP A 200 14.19 -2.79 -4.51
C ASP A 200 12.92 -3.49 -3.98
N LEU A 201 12.36 -2.97 -2.88
CA LEU A 201 11.18 -3.55 -2.24
C LEU A 201 9.90 -3.38 -3.08
N ASN A 202 9.91 -2.47 -4.08
CA ASN A 202 8.84 -2.36 -5.09
C ASN A 202 9.04 -3.30 -6.30
N ARG A 203 9.93 -4.26 -6.19
CA ARG A 203 10.09 -5.39 -7.12
C ARG A 203 9.94 -6.73 -6.40
N ASP A 204 9.59 -6.72 -5.11
CA ASP A 204 9.67 -7.89 -4.24
C ASP A 204 8.32 -8.39 -3.69
N TRP A 205 7.18 -7.84 -4.18
CA TRP A 205 5.87 -8.29 -3.75
C TRP A 205 5.60 -9.77 -4.09
N ALA A 206 5.81 -10.16 -5.35
CA ALA A 206 5.58 -11.53 -5.80
C ALA A 206 6.72 -12.49 -5.40
N TRP A 207 7.94 -11.98 -5.29
CA TRP A 207 9.10 -12.82 -4.97
C TRP A 207 9.29 -13.02 -3.47
N ALA A 208 8.87 -12.06 -2.65
CA ALA A 208 8.94 -12.11 -1.19
C ALA A 208 10.31 -12.60 -0.69
N SER A 209 11.37 -12.08 -1.29
CA SER A 209 12.75 -12.47 -0.96
C SER A 209 13.26 -11.75 0.29
N GLN A 210 12.80 -10.52 0.54
CA GLN A 210 13.25 -9.66 1.65
C GLN A 210 12.35 -9.80 2.87
N ILE A 211 12.91 -9.64 4.07
CA ILE A 211 12.17 -9.82 5.33
C ILE A 211 11.07 -8.76 5.49
N GLU A 212 11.27 -7.55 4.99
CA GLU A 212 10.27 -6.48 4.95
C GLU A 212 9.05 -6.90 4.13
N SER A 213 9.28 -7.42 2.93
CA SER A 213 8.23 -7.93 2.04
C SER A 213 7.49 -9.13 2.64
N GLN A 214 8.21 -10.09 3.23
CA GLN A 214 7.61 -11.25 3.89
C GLN A 214 6.74 -10.84 5.07
N SER A 215 7.22 -9.91 5.90
CA SER A 215 6.49 -9.40 7.05
C SER A 215 5.22 -8.66 6.61
N ARG A 216 5.31 -7.83 5.57
CA ARG A 216 4.18 -7.10 4.98
C ARG A 216 3.13 -8.05 4.39
N LEU A 217 3.54 -9.02 3.56
CA LEU A 217 2.65 -10.02 2.97
C LEU A 217 1.85 -10.78 4.02
N LYS A 218 2.50 -11.21 5.09
CA LYS A 218 1.85 -11.92 6.20
C LYS A 218 0.70 -11.14 6.82
N VAL A 219 0.83 -9.82 6.91
CA VAL A 219 -0.25 -8.97 7.44
C VAL A 219 -1.23 -8.59 6.33
N TYR A 220 -0.75 -8.33 5.12
CA TYR A 220 -1.59 -8.02 3.97
C TYR A 220 -2.61 -9.11 3.68
N ASN A 221 -2.18 -10.37 3.70
CA ASN A 221 -3.04 -11.55 3.52
C ASN A 221 -4.14 -11.68 4.60
N LYS A 222 -3.92 -11.10 5.78
CA LYS A 222 -4.94 -11.08 6.85
C LYS A 222 -5.97 -9.98 6.68
N TRP A 223 -5.70 -8.96 5.87
CA TRP A 223 -6.59 -7.81 5.72
C TRP A 223 -7.27 -7.76 4.37
N MET A 224 -6.57 -8.06 3.28
CA MET A 224 -7.10 -8.05 1.91
C MET A 224 -7.92 -6.77 1.63
N PRO A 225 -7.27 -5.59 1.56
CA PRO A 225 -7.97 -4.31 1.46
C PRO A 225 -8.66 -4.13 0.10
N GLN A 226 -9.75 -3.33 0.06
CA GLN A 226 -10.43 -2.94 -1.17
C GLN A 226 -9.66 -1.89 -1.97
N ILE A 227 -8.87 -1.05 -1.29
CA ILE A 227 -8.02 -0.05 -1.94
C ILE A 227 -6.59 -0.19 -1.39
N HIS A 228 -5.61 -0.13 -2.28
CA HIS A 228 -4.20 -0.04 -1.95
C HIS A 228 -3.53 1.08 -2.71
N VAL A 229 -2.73 1.88 -1.99
CA VAL A 229 -1.96 2.99 -2.58
C VAL A 229 -0.50 2.90 -2.15
N ASP A 230 0.40 2.98 -3.12
CA ASP A 230 1.85 3.15 -2.90
C ASP A 230 2.25 4.59 -3.22
N PHE A 231 2.91 5.28 -2.26
CA PHE A 231 3.34 6.66 -2.39
C PHE A 231 4.82 6.75 -2.74
N HIS A 232 5.10 7.27 -3.92
CA HIS A 232 6.41 7.32 -4.56
C HIS A 232 6.85 8.71 -4.97
N GLU A 233 8.11 8.82 -5.45
CA GLU A 233 8.62 10.03 -6.09
C GLU A 233 9.32 9.70 -7.41
N GLN A 234 9.11 10.56 -8.40
CA GLN A 234 9.71 10.53 -9.73
C GLN A 234 10.64 11.75 -9.97
N GLY A 235 11.12 11.90 -11.20
CA GLY A 235 12.06 12.98 -11.56
C GLY A 235 11.59 14.38 -11.16
N ILE A 236 12.52 15.25 -10.73
CA ILE A 236 12.26 16.56 -10.13
C ILE A 236 11.42 17.52 -10.98
N ASN A 237 11.42 17.34 -12.30
CA ASN A 237 10.70 18.19 -13.25
C ASN A 237 9.34 17.62 -13.69
N SER A 238 8.94 16.46 -13.16
CA SER A 238 7.67 15.84 -13.53
C SER A 238 6.49 16.51 -12.81
N PRO A 239 5.32 16.63 -13.46
CA PRO A 239 4.06 16.89 -12.76
C PRO A 239 3.75 15.73 -11.81
N TYR A 240 2.79 15.93 -10.90
CA TYR A 240 2.34 14.84 -10.04
C TYR A 240 1.59 13.78 -10.84
N TYR A 241 1.83 12.48 -10.56
CA TYR A 241 1.08 11.39 -11.15
C TYR A 241 0.12 10.76 -10.15
N PHE A 242 -1.10 10.46 -10.62
CA PHE A 242 -2.07 9.62 -9.92
C PHE A 242 -2.95 8.85 -10.91
N ALA A 243 -3.64 7.83 -10.41
CA ALA A 243 -4.56 7.00 -11.20
C ALA A 243 -5.58 7.81 -12.04
N PRO A 244 -6.06 7.29 -13.16
CA PRO A 244 -5.89 5.92 -13.62
C PRO A 244 -4.54 5.64 -14.26
N ALA A 245 -4.14 4.36 -14.20
CA ALA A 245 -2.89 3.88 -14.78
C ALA A 245 -2.90 3.90 -16.32
N ALA A 246 -1.69 3.76 -16.91
CA ALA A 246 -1.52 3.58 -18.35
C ALA A 246 -1.89 2.16 -18.80
N GLU A 247 -2.11 1.98 -20.11
CA GLU A 247 -2.09 0.67 -20.77
C GLU A 247 -0.62 0.18 -20.89
N PRO A 248 -0.38 -1.14 -20.93
CA PRO A 248 -1.38 -2.20 -20.98
C PRO A 248 -1.89 -2.63 -19.61
N TYR A 249 -3.14 -3.04 -19.57
CA TYR A 249 -3.67 -3.78 -18.42
C TYR A 249 -3.62 -5.28 -18.67
N HIS A 250 -3.32 -6.04 -17.64
CA HIS A 250 -3.53 -7.47 -17.68
C HIS A 250 -5.03 -7.81 -17.78
N GLU A 251 -5.40 -8.85 -18.53
CA GLU A 251 -6.81 -9.24 -18.74
C GLU A 251 -7.58 -9.60 -17.47
N LEU A 252 -6.88 -9.90 -16.36
CA LEU A 252 -7.49 -10.18 -15.06
C LEU A 252 -7.99 -8.93 -14.32
N ILE A 253 -7.52 -7.74 -14.72
CA ILE A 253 -7.93 -6.47 -14.13
C ILE A 253 -9.30 -6.11 -14.68
N THR A 254 -10.28 -6.06 -13.79
CA THR A 254 -11.69 -5.90 -14.14
C THR A 254 -12.02 -4.48 -14.58
N ASP A 255 -13.07 -4.32 -15.38
CA ASP A 255 -13.62 -2.99 -15.75
C ASP A 255 -14.02 -2.18 -14.52
N TRP A 256 -14.48 -2.85 -13.45
CA TRP A 256 -14.77 -2.20 -12.19
C TRP A 256 -13.52 -1.53 -11.57
N GLN A 257 -12.42 -2.27 -11.47
CA GLN A 257 -11.17 -1.73 -10.94
C GLN A 257 -10.67 -0.53 -11.76
N ARG A 258 -10.66 -0.65 -13.10
CA ARG A 258 -10.29 0.44 -14.01
C ARG A 258 -11.20 1.66 -13.83
N ASN A 259 -12.51 1.47 -13.84
CA ASN A 259 -13.49 2.57 -13.70
C ASN A 259 -13.41 3.25 -12.32
N PHE A 260 -13.07 2.50 -11.26
CA PHE A 260 -12.93 3.09 -9.95
C PHE A 260 -11.65 3.94 -9.82
N GLN A 261 -10.56 3.56 -10.50
CA GLN A 261 -9.38 4.42 -10.62
C GLN A 261 -9.72 5.78 -11.25
N PHE A 262 -10.56 5.82 -12.30
CA PHE A 262 -11.06 7.09 -12.85
C PHE A 262 -11.84 7.92 -11.83
N LYS A 263 -12.64 7.26 -10.98
CA LYS A 263 -13.39 7.97 -9.93
C LYS A 263 -12.46 8.62 -8.91
N ILE A 264 -11.43 7.89 -8.46
CA ILE A 264 -10.39 8.41 -7.54
C ILE A 264 -9.62 9.55 -8.21
N GLY A 265 -9.15 9.34 -9.45
CA GLY A 265 -8.40 10.35 -10.20
C GLY A 265 -9.16 11.66 -10.39
N ARG A 266 -10.45 11.60 -10.70
CA ARG A 266 -11.29 12.80 -10.80
C ARG A 266 -11.43 13.53 -9.45
N ASN A 267 -11.48 12.80 -8.35
CA ASN A 267 -11.53 13.44 -7.04
C ASN A 267 -10.19 14.11 -6.68
N HIS A 268 -9.05 13.51 -7.06
CA HIS A 268 -7.74 14.15 -6.93
C HIS A 268 -7.63 15.39 -7.81
N ALA A 269 -8.00 15.28 -9.10
CA ALA A 269 -7.98 16.40 -10.06
C ALA A 269 -8.71 17.61 -9.52
N LYS A 270 -9.89 17.43 -8.91
CA LYS A 270 -10.65 18.50 -8.27
C LYS A 270 -9.81 19.33 -7.28
N TYR A 271 -9.02 18.67 -6.45
CA TYR A 271 -8.19 19.37 -5.46
C TYR A 271 -6.94 19.99 -6.09
N PHE A 272 -6.33 19.31 -7.05
CA PHE A 272 -5.16 19.81 -7.78
C PHE A 272 -5.51 21.02 -8.63
N ASP A 273 -6.64 21.00 -9.34
CA ASP A 273 -7.14 22.13 -10.12
C ASP A 273 -7.42 23.36 -9.25
N GLN A 274 -8.00 23.16 -8.04
CA GLN A 274 -8.25 24.24 -7.08
C GLN A 274 -6.97 24.94 -6.58
N GLU A 275 -5.90 24.18 -6.45
CA GLU A 275 -4.60 24.67 -5.98
C GLU A 275 -3.66 25.09 -7.15
N GLY A 276 -4.05 24.82 -8.40
CA GLY A 276 -3.23 25.08 -9.59
C GLY A 276 -2.02 24.16 -9.72
N TRP A 277 -2.06 22.95 -9.14
CA TRP A 277 -0.97 22.00 -9.23
C TRP A 277 -1.05 21.15 -10.50
N LEU A 278 0.10 20.98 -11.16
CA LEU A 278 0.18 20.18 -12.37
C LEU A 278 0.18 18.69 -12.05
N TYR A 279 -0.58 17.93 -12.85
CA TYR A 279 -0.65 16.48 -12.76
C TYR A 279 -0.84 15.82 -14.13
N PHE A 280 -0.61 14.52 -14.19
CA PHE A 280 -0.93 13.69 -15.36
C PHE A 280 -1.46 12.32 -14.93
N THR A 281 -2.10 11.63 -15.86
CA THR A 281 -2.67 10.29 -15.70
C THR A 281 -2.51 9.50 -16.97
N ARG A 282 -2.58 8.17 -16.91
CA ARG A 282 -2.59 7.27 -18.07
C ARG A 282 -1.33 7.34 -18.94
N GLU A 283 -0.23 7.70 -18.35
CA GLU A 283 1.07 7.73 -18.99
C GLU A 283 2.10 7.04 -18.09
N ASN A 284 3.10 6.39 -18.68
CA ASN A 284 4.23 5.72 -18.05
C ASN A 284 3.88 4.48 -17.20
N PHE A 285 3.07 4.64 -16.16
CA PHE A 285 2.85 3.62 -15.13
C PHE A 285 1.68 2.71 -15.51
N ASP A 286 1.97 1.48 -15.95
CA ASP A 286 0.99 0.44 -16.28
C ASP A 286 0.64 -0.47 -15.07
N LEU A 287 -0.30 -1.38 -15.24
CA LEU A 287 -0.69 -2.39 -14.25
C LEU A 287 -0.51 -3.79 -14.84
N LEU A 288 0.72 -4.21 -15.05
CA LEU A 288 1.04 -5.48 -15.67
C LEU A 288 1.94 -6.37 -14.82
N TYR A 289 3.12 -5.90 -14.43
CA TYR A 289 4.09 -6.71 -13.70
C TYR A 289 3.63 -7.02 -12.27
N PRO A 290 3.48 -8.31 -11.87
CA PRO A 290 2.79 -8.68 -10.63
C PRO A 290 3.58 -8.43 -9.34
N SER A 291 4.73 -7.78 -9.40
CA SER A 291 5.57 -7.55 -8.22
C SER A 291 5.74 -6.08 -7.83
N TYR A 292 4.91 -5.18 -8.39
CA TYR A 292 4.77 -3.80 -7.94
C TYR A 292 3.74 -3.65 -6.84
N GLY A 293 3.86 -2.58 -6.04
CA GLY A 293 2.96 -2.28 -4.93
C GLY A 293 1.56 -1.83 -5.32
N ASP A 294 1.31 -1.50 -6.57
CA ASP A 294 -0.02 -1.26 -7.12
C ASP A 294 -0.61 -2.49 -7.82
N THR A 295 0.23 -3.22 -8.55
CA THR A 295 -0.22 -4.33 -9.41
C THR A 295 -0.48 -5.61 -8.63
N TYR A 296 0.40 -5.98 -7.68
CA TYR A 296 0.20 -7.15 -6.84
C TYR A 296 -1.13 -7.08 -6.05
N PRO A 297 -1.44 -5.97 -5.35
CA PRO A 297 -2.73 -5.78 -4.73
C PRO A 297 -3.91 -5.87 -5.70
N THR A 298 -3.73 -5.38 -6.94
CA THR A 298 -4.78 -5.42 -7.97
C THR A 298 -5.10 -6.86 -8.38
N TYR A 299 -4.13 -7.77 -8.44
CA TYR A 299 -4.37 -9.21 -8.64
C TYR A 299 -4.99 -9.92 -7.43
N LEU A 300 -5.04 -9.24 -6.29
CA LEU A 300 -5.77 -9.64 -5.08
C LEU A 300 -7.11 -8.92 -4.92
N GLY A 301 -7.60 -8.25 -5.95
CA GLY A 301 -8.91 -7.61 -6.01
C GLY A 301 -8.96 -6.16 -5.56
N ALA A 302 -7.89 -5.63 -4.99
CA ALA A 302 -7.84 -4.22 -4.60
C ALA A 302 -7.91 -3.28 -5.83
N ILE A 303 -8.33 -2.05 -5.60
CA ILE A 303 -8.05 -0.93 -6.48
C ILE A 303 -6.60 -0.50 -6.15
N GLY A 304 -5.63 -1.12 -6.82
CA GLY A 304 -4.21 -0.81 -6.64
C GLY A 304 -3.79 0.44 -7.41
N MET A 305 -3.00 1.30 -6.79
CA MET A 305 -2.58 2.57 -7.38
C MET A 305 -1.20 2.99 -6.89
N THR A 306 -0.45 3.63 -7.77
CA THR A 306 0.77 4.37 -7.45
C THR A 306 0.48 5.86 -7.56
N TYR A 307 1.03 6.66 -6.63
CA TYR A 307 1.07 8.12 -6.68
C TYR A 307 2.52 8.58 -6.71
N GLU A 308 2.88 9.40 -7.70
CA GLU A 308 4.25 9.81 -7.94
C GLU A 308 4.40 11.32 -7.82
N GLN A 309 5.10 11.76 -6.79
CA GLN A 309 5.50 13.15 -6.59
C GLN A 309 6.86 13.40 -7.25
N ALA A 310 7.10 14.58 -7.79
CA ALA A 310 8.45 14.97 -8.19
C ALA A 310 9.41 15.03 -6.98
N GLY A 311 10.67 14.59 -7.15
CA GLY A 311 11.66 14.59 -6.07
C GLY A 311 12.72 13.51 -6.19
N SER A 312 12.35 12.25 -5.90
CA SER A 312 13.13 11.02 -6.14
C SER A 312 14.61 11.09 -5.72
N GLY A 313 14.87 11.35 -4.44
CA GLY A 313 16.23 11.40 -3.89
C GLY A 313 17.01 12.68 -4.20
N ARG A 314 16.65 13.42 -5.23
CA ARG A 314 17.26 14.71 -5.61
C ARG A 314 16.57 15.93 -5.01
N GLY A 315 15.30 15.81 -4.64
CA GLY A 315 14.48 16.96 -4.22
C GLY A 315 14.96 17.68 -2.97
N GLY A 316 15.68 17.01 -2.07
CA GLY A 316 16.18 17.61 -0.83
C GLY A 316 15.08 18.33 -0.04
N LEU A 317 15.40 19.44 0.61
CA LEU A 317 14.41 20.33 1.23
C LEU A 317 13.77 21.27 0.20
N GLY A 318 14.44 21.54 -0.91
CA GLY A 318 13.94 22.32 -2.04
C GLY A 318 14.92 22.31 -3.19
N ILE A 319 14.41 22.23 -4.42
CA ILE A 319 15.20 22.18 -5.65
C ILE A 319 14.58 23.06 -6.73
N MET A 320 15.41 23.77 -7.49
CA MET A 320 14.98 24.54 -8.64
C MET A 320 14.61 23.61 -9.79
N LYS A 321 13.39 23.74 -10.30
CA LYS A 321 12.96 23.02 -11.51
C LYS A 321 13.36 23.76 -12.79
N LYS A 322 13.31 23.04 -13.91
CA LYS A 322 13.64 23.64 -15.23
C LYS A 322 12.70 24.80 -15.63
N GLU A 323 11.49 24.84 -15.08
CA GLU A 323 10.51 25.90 -15.27
C GLU A 323 10.83 27.19 -14.50
N GLY A 324 11.79 27.14 -13.56
CA GLY A 324 12.24 28.29 -12.75
C GLY A 324 11.51 28.45 -11.41
N ASP A 325 10.64 27.54 -11.05
CA ASP A 325 10.02 27.45 -9.72
C ASP A 325 10.78 26.48 -8.80
N VAL A 326 10.68 26.70 -7.49
CA VAL A 326 11.32 25.85 -6.48
C VAL A 326 10.31 24.83 -5.97
N LEU A 327 10.62 23.54 -6.12
CA LEU A 327 9.86 22.46 -5.52
C LEU A 327 10.38 22.19 -4.10
N THR A 328 9.61 22.53 -3.08
CA THR A 328 10.00 22.30 -1.68
C THR A 328 9.51 20.96 -1.14
N LEU A 329 10.12 20.48 -0.04
CA LEU A 329 9.60 19.32 0.69
C LEU A 329 8.19 19.61 1.27
N VAL A 330 7.92 20.87 1.65
CA VAL A 330 6.58 21.29 2.13
C VAL A 330 5.52 21.07 1.05
N ASP A 331 5.78 21.46 -0.20
CA ASP A 331 4.85 21.23 -1.33
C ASP A 331 4.62 19.75 -1.56
N ARG A 332 5.69 18.95 -1.58
CA ARG A 332 5.61 17.51 -1.78
C ARG A 332 4.79 16.81 -0.69
N VAL A 333 4.96 17.21 0.56
CA VAL A 333 4.15 16.72 1.70
C VAL A 333 2.68 17.10 1.52
N LYS A 334 2.40 18.34 1.09
CA LYS A 334 1.02 18.82 0.85
C LYS A 334 0.34 18.01 -0.27
N HIS A 335 1.03 17.76 -1.37
CA HIS A 335 0.50 16.98 -2.50
C HIS A 335 0.14 15.54 -2.08
N HIS A 336 1.06 14.82 -1.44
CA HIS A 336 0.82 13.46 -0.97
C HIS A 336 -0.27 13.38 0.11
N THR A 337 -0.32 14.35 1.02
CA THR A 337 -1.39 14.43 2.02
C THR A 337 -2.75 14.60 1.35
N THR A 338 -2.84 15.47 0.35
CA THR A 338 -4.08 15.74 -0.40
C THR A 338 -4.59 14.47 -1.11
N THR A 339 -3.72 13.76 -1.83
CA THR A 339 -4.11 12.50 -2.51
C THR A 339 -4.45 11.40 -1.51
N GLY A 340 -3.74 11.29 -0.40
CA GLY A 340 -4.06 10.35 0.67
C GLY A 340 -5.45 10.58 1.26
N VAL A 341 -5.77 11.80 1.67
CA VAL A 341 -7.08 12.17 2.22
C VAL A 341 -8.19 12.00 1.18
N SER A 342 -7.98 12.44 -0.06
CA SER A 342 -8.92 12.30 -1.17
C SER A 342 -9.21 10.83 -1.53
N THR A 343 -8.25 9.93 -1.34
CA THR A 343 -8.48 8.48 -1.47
C THR A 343 -9.45 7.98 -0.42
N VAL A 344 -9.24 8.35 0.85
CA VAL A 344 -10.14 7.96 1.96
C VAL A 344 -11.54 8.55 1.79
N GLU A 345 -11.64 9.80 1.34
CA GLU A 345 -12.91 10.44 0.98
C GLU A 345 -13.69 9.60 -0.04
N THR A 346 -13.01 9.24 -1.14
CA THR A 346 -13.64 8.46 -2.22
C THR A 346 -14.02 7.06 -1.74
N ALA A 347 -13.19 6.42 -0.93
CA ALA A 347 -13.47 5.12 -0.34
C ALA A 347 -14.71 5.18 0.58
N SER A 348 -14.75 6.15 1.49
CA SER A 348 -15.86 6.34 2.43
C SER A 348 -17.21 6.51 1.73
N LYS A 349 -17.25 7.36 0.69
CA LYS A 349 -18.45 7.61 -0.09
C LYS A 349 -18.92 6.42 -0.94
N ASN A 350 -18.10 5.37 -1.10
CA ASN A 350 -18.40 4.22 -1.95
C ASN A 350 -18.17 2.88 -1.23
N ALA A 351 -18.13 2.86 0.08
CA ALA A 351 -17.69 1.69 0.87
C ALA A 351 -18.54 0.43 0.60
N LEU A 352 -19.86 0.54 0.61
CA LEU A 352 -20.78 -0.57 0.27
C LEU A 352 -20.51 -1.12 -1.14
N LYS A 353 -20.34 -0.22 -2.13
CA LYS A 353 -20.08 -0.64 -3.51
C LYS A 353 -18.71 -1.30 -3.64
N LEU A 354 -17.70 -0.79 -2.96
CA LEU A 354 -16.36 -1.40 -2.90
C LEU A 354 -16.44 -2.83 -2.38
N ASN A 355 -17.11 -3.07 -1.26
CA ASN A 355 -17.26 -4.41 -0.68
C ASN A 355 -18.02 -5.37 -1.62
N THR A 356 -19.08 -4.89 -2.25
CA THR A 356 -19.89 -5.70 -3.20
C THR A 356 -19.07 -6.13 -4.42
N GLU A 357 -18.33 -5.21 -5.02
CA GLU A 357 -17.54 -5.50 -6.23
C GLU A 357 -16.26 -6.28 -5.89
N PHE A 358 -15.68 -6.05 -4.71
CA PHE A 358 -14.56 -6.83 -4.20
C PHE A 358 -14.92 -8.31 -4.08
N LYS A 359 -16.10 -8.65 -3.54
CA LYS A 359 -16.61 -10.02 -3.51
C LYS A 359 -16.65 -10.66 -4.90
N LYS A 360 -17.15 -9.94 -5.89
CA LYS A 360 -17.26 -10.46 -7.27
C LYS A 360 -15.91 -10.77 -7.91
N PHE A 361 -14.85 -10.04 -7.53
CA PHE A 361 -13.51 -10.32 -8.02
C PHE A 361 -13.06 -11.74 -7.73
N PHE A 362 -13.47 -12.33 -6.62
CA PHE A 362 -13.05 -13.68 -6.20
C PHE A 362 -13.82 -14.82 -6.85
N ASP A 363 -14.75 -14.54 -7.77
CA ASP A 363 -15.30 -15.57 -8.65
C ASP A 363 -14.27 -15.98 -9.70
N ASN A 364 -13.78 -17.22 -9.58
CA ASN A 364 -12.78 -17.82 -10.45
C ASN A 364 -13.37 -18.80 -11.46
N SER A 365 -14.72 -18.92 -11.55
CA SER A 365 -15.41 -19.89 -12.39
C SER A 365 -15.05 -19.78 -13.87
N GLN A 366 -14.74 -18.59 -14.34
CA GLN A 366 -14.42 -18.27 -15.75
C GLN A 366 -12.94 -18.36 -16.09
N LEU A 367 -12.05 -18.69 -15.15
CA LEU A 367 -10.64 -18.82 -15.45
C LEU A 367 -10.39 -19.97 -16.45
N LYS A 368 -9.60 -19.68 -17.48
CA LYS A 368 -9.22 -20.64 -18.55
C LYS A 368 -8.48 -21.85 -17.98
N TYR A 369 -7.45 -21.60 -17.19
CA TYR A 369 -6.70 -22.65 -16.51
C TYR A 369 -7.36 -22.99 -15.18
N LYS A 370 -7.75 -24.25 -14.99
CA LYS A 370 -8.42 -24.73 -13.77
C LYS A 370 -7.42 -25.20 -12.71
N SER A 371 -6.22 -25.58 -13.16
CA SER A 371 -5.10 -25.96 -12.31
C SER A 371 -3.79 -25.88 -13.09
N PHE A 372 -2.70 -25.79 -12.35
CA PHE A 372 -1.35 -25.98 -12.83
C PHE A 372 -0.80 -27.26 -12.20
N VAL A 373 -0.32 -28.17 -13.05
CA VAL A 373 0.26 -29.46 -12.63
C VAL A 373 1.74 -29.38 -13.01
N LEU A 374 2.60 -29.40 -12.00
CA LEU A 374 4.02 -29.14 -12.18
C LEU A 374 4.84 -30.35 -11.78
N SER A 375 5.63 -30.83 -12.74
CA SER A 375 6.62 -31.87 -12.54
C SER A 375 8.03 -31.32 -12.63
N GLY A 376 8.98 -32.02 -12.00
CA GLY A 376 10.36 -31.60 -12.03
C GLY A 376 11.19 -32.05 -10.84
N ASN A 377 12.34 -31.40 -10.66
CA ASN A 377 13.22 -31.71 -9.55
C ASN A 377 12.57 -31.37 -8.20
N ALA A 378 12.57 -32.32 -7.26
CA ALA A 378 11.93 -32.17 -5.94
C ALA A 378 12.41 -30.92 -5.18
N LYS A 379 13.69 -30.58 -5.22
CA LYS A 379 14.22 -29.37 -4.56
C LYS A 379 13.64 -28.08 -5.15
N LYS A 380 13.43 -28.02 -6.48
CA LYS A 380 12.81 -26.87 -7.13
C LYS A 380 11.34 -26.73 -6.75
N ILE A 381 10.62 -27.88 -6.66
CA ILE A 381 9.24 -27.93 -6.18
C ILE A 381 9.16 -27.45 -4.71
N ASP A 382 10.09 -27.88 -3.85
CA ASP A 382 10.12 -27.42 -2.45
C ASP A 382 10.37 -25.92 -2.33
N VAL A 383 11.24 -25.33 -3.16
CA VAL A 383 11.45 -23.87 -3.20
C VAL A 383 10.17 -23.16 -3.65
N LEU A 384 9.48 -23.67 -4.67
CA LEU A 384 8.22 -23.11 -5.11
C LEU A 384 7.13 -23.19 -4.01
N LYS A 385 7.04 -24.30 -3.29
CA LYS A 385 6.10 -24.46 -2.16
C LYS A 385 6.34 -23.39 -1.08
N LEU A 386 7.59 -23.14 -0.72
CA LEU A 386 7.92 -22.07 0.23
C LEU A 386 7.44 -20.68 -0.25
N LEU A 387 7.47 -20.43 -1.54
CA LEU A 387 6.92 -19.20 -2.11
C LEU A 387 5.39 -19.19 -2.05
N LEU A 388 4.74 -20.29 -2.40
CA LEU A 388 3.27 -20.43 -2.29
C LEU A 388 2.77 -20.22 -0.86
N ASP A 389 3.48 -20.78 0.12
CA ASP A 389 3.16 -20.61 1.55
C ASP A 389 3.22 -19.14 1.99
N LYS A 390 4.20 -18.35 1.50
CA LYS A 390 4.29 -16.91 1.77
C LYS A 390 3.09 -16.12 1.23
N HIS A 391 2.51 -16.63 0.13
CA HIS A 391 1.34 -16.03 -0.51
C HIS A 391 0.01 -16.60 0.01
N ASP A 392 0.00 -17.52 0.98
CA ASP A 392 -1.19 -18.28 1.41
C ASP A 392 -1.93 -18.91 0.22
N ILE A 393 -1.20 -19.52 -0.71
CA ILE A 393 -1.72 -20.27 -1.86
C ILE A 393 -1.72 -21.73 -1.52
N SER A 394 -2.91 -22.36 -1.54
CA SER A 394 -3.05 -23.79 -1.29
C SER A 394 -2.62 -24.62 -2.50
N TYR A 395 -1.96 -25.73 -2.21
CA TYR A 395 -1.52 -26.71 -3.20
C TYR A 395 -1.72 -28.13 -2.69
N GLY A 396 -1.61 -29.10 -3.59
CA GLY A 396 -1.67 -30.52 -3.29
C GLY A 396 -0.82 -31.33 -4.24
N TYR A 397 -1.05 -32.64 -4.28
CA TYR A 397 -0.38 -33.55 -5.20
C TYR A 397 -1.36 -34.24 -6.12
N SER A 398 -0.89 -34.61 -7.31
CA SER A 398 -1.71 -35.28 -8.30
C SER A 398 -2.13 -36.68 -7.83
N VAL A 399 -3.31 -37.10 -8.26
CA VAL A 399 -3.62 -38.50 -8.37
C VAL A 399 -3.24 -38.96 -9.77
N ASN A 400 -2.56 -40.10 -9.92
CA ASN A 400 -2.09 -40.62 -11.23
C ASN A 400 -3.18 -40.48 -12.30
N LYS A 401 -3.04 -39.51 -13.20
CA LYS A 401 -4.06 -39.16 -14.18
C LYS A 401 -3.45 -38.45 -15.38
N ASN A 402 -3.95 -38.75 -16.57
CA ASN A 402 -3.64 -37.95 -17.73
C ASN A 402 -4.29 -36.56 -17.65
N VAL A 403 -3.49 -35.52 -17.74
CA VAL A 403 -3.91 -34.13 -17.81
C VAL A 403 -3.52 -33.55 -19.17
N SER A 404 -4.34 -32.68 -19.73
CA SER A 404 -4.07 -31.98 -20.99
C SER A 404 -4.01 -30.50 -20.77
N GLY A 405 -3.00 -29.84 -21.35
CA GLY A 405 -2.80 -28.42 -21.17
C GLY A 405 -1.59 -27.89 -21.89
N HIS A 406 -1.14 -26.72 -21.49
CA HIS A 406 0.10 -26.11 -21.95
C HIS A 406 1.32 -26.80 -21.32
N LYS A 407 2.29 -27.16 -22.13
CA LYS A 407 3.57 -27.74 -21.71
C LYS A 407 4.64 -26.64 -21.73
N TYR A 408 5.19 -26.32 -20.58
CA TYR A 408 6.16 -25.21 -20.45
C TYR A 408 7.49 -25.51 -21.18
N SER A 409 7.95 -26.77 -21.15
CA SER A 409 9.24 -27.17 -21.78
C SER A 409 9.24 -27.03 -23.28
N THR A 410 8.10 -27.26 -23.96
CA THR A 410 7.98 -27.25 -25.42
C THR A 410 7.17 -26.08 -25.96
N ASN A 411 6.53 -25.28 -25.06
CA ASN A 411 5.62 -24.19 -25.43
C ASN A 411 4.48 -24.68 -26.39
N THR A 412 3.96 -25.87 -26.13
CA THR A 412 2.92 -26.49 -26.96
C THR A 412 1.75 -27.00 -26.10
N THR A 413 0.62 -27.25 -26.73
CA THR A 413 -0.46 -28.02 -26.10
C THR A 413 -0.20 -29.50 -26.19
N GLY A 414 -0.35 -30.24 -25.09
CA GLY A 414 -0.11 -31.67 -25.04
C GLY A 414 -0.70 -32.32 -23.80
N SER A 415 -0.43 -33.59 -23.64
CA SER A 415 -0.83 -34.39 -22.48
C SER A 415 0.38 -34.71 -21.61
N LEU A 416 0.17 -34.77 -20.30
CA LEU A 416 1.11 -35.21 -19.28
C LEU A 416 0.44 -36.35 -18.48
N GLU A 417 1.15 -37.44 -18.29
CA GLU A 417 0.78 -38.46 -17.33
C GLU A 417 1.29 -38.00 -15.95
N ALA A 418 0.41 -37.37 -15.19
CA ALA A 418 0.76 -36.82 -13.90
C ALA A 418 0.97 -37.94 -12.86
N SER A 419 2.05 -37.87 -12.13
CA SER A 419 2.42 -38.78 -11.05
C SER A 419 1.97 -38.25 -9.68
N SER A 420 1.99 -39.10 -8.66
CA SER A 420 1.69 -38.72 -7.28
C SER A 420 2.70 -37.73 -6.67
N ASN A 421 3.83 -37.48 -7.34
CA ASN A 421 4.85 -36.52 -6.92
C ASN A 421 4.68 -35.13 -7.56
N ASP A 422 3.78 -35.01 -8.54
CA ASP A 422 3.58 -33.74 -9.24
C ASP A 422 2.73 -32.77 -8.41
N LEU A 423 3.19 -31.54 -8.28
CA LEU A 423 2.54 -30.50 -7.52
C LEU A 423 1.32 -29.99 -8.29
N VAL A 424 0.18 -29.88 -7.62
CA VAL A 424 -1.06 -29.34 -8.19
C VAL A 424 -1.47 -28.07 -7.46
N ILE A 425 -1.66 -27.01 -8.24
CA ILE A 425 -2.13 -25.73 -7.74
C ILE A 425 -3.44 -25.40 -8.45
N SER A 426 -4.56 -25.51 -7.73
CA SER A 426 -5.89 -25.22 -8.27
C SER A 426 -6.17 -23.73 -8.30
N THR A 427 -6.76 -23.24 -9.38
CA THR A 427 -7.29 -21.86 -9.43
C THR A 427 -8.65 -21.72 -8.76
N ASN A 428 -9.29 -22.85 -8.37
CA ASN A 428 -10.52 -22.85 -7.62
C ASN A 428 -10.27 -22.64 -6.11
N GLN A 429 -9.66 -21.50 -5.80
CA GLN A 429 -9.40 -21.00 -4.45
C GLN A 429 -9.42 -19.47 -4.50
N PRO A 430 -9.58 -18.73 -3.39
CA PRO A 430 -9.74 -17.27 -3.41
C PRO A 430 -8.67 -16.54 -4.22
N LYS A 431 -7.41 -16.97 -4.16
CA LYS A 431 -6.30 -16.37 -4.90
C LYS A 431 -6.12 -16.90 -6.33
N GLY A 432 -7.16 -17.45 -6.94
CA GLY A 432 -7.11 -18.05 -8.28
C GLY A 432 -6.62 -17.11 -9.39
N LYS A 433 -6.97 -15.82 -9.31
CA LYS A 433 -6.50 -14.82 -10.29
C LYS A 433 -5.00 -14.51 -10.11
N LEU A 434 -4.52 -14.38 -8.87
CA LEU A 434 -3.09 -14.24 -8.60
C LEU A 434 -2.31 -15.46 -9.09
N ILE A 435 -2.83 -16.68 -8.83
CA ILE A 435 -2.22 -17.91 -9.34
C ILE A 435 -2.13 -17.87 -10.86
N LYS A 436 -3.21 -17.50 -11.55
CA LYS A 436 -3.17 -17.36 -13.01
C LYS A 436 -2.09 -16.37 -13.43
N ALA A 437 -2.05 -15.18 -12.85
CA ALA A 437 -1.06 -14.16 -13.19
C ALA A 437 0.39 -14.63 -13.00
N LEU A 438 0.67 -15.41 -11.94
CA LEU A 438 2.02 -15.91 -11.63
C LEU A 438 2.43 -17.15 -12.43
N PHE A 439 1.47 -17.93 -12.93
CA PHE A 439 1.75 -19.25 -13.53
C PHE A 439 1.44 -19.33 -15.02
N GLU A 440 0.66 -18.43 -15.59
CA GLU A 440 0.34 -18.55 -17.02
C GLU A 440 1.59 -18.43 -17.91
N PRO A 441 1.62 -19.15 -19.03
CA PRO A 441 2.79 -19.17 -19.92
C PRO A 441 2.99 -17.84 -20.64
N SER A 442 1.93 -17.08 -20.87
CA SER A 442 1.96 -15.75 -21.48
C SER A 442 0.74 -14.95 -21.07
N ALA A 443 0.92 -13.67 -20.79
CA ALA A 443 -0.16 -12.72 -20.57
C ALA A 443 -0.69 -12.20 -21.93
N LYS A 444 -2.01 -11.94 -21.96
CA LYS A 444 -2.62 -11.21 -23.08
C LYS A 444 -2.56 -9.72 -22.77
N LEU A 445 -1.91 -8.96 -23.64
CA LEU A 445 -1.72 -7.53 -23.51
C LEU A 445 -2.73 -6.76 -24.39
N SER A 446 -3.17 -5.59 -23.92
CA SER A 446 -3.94 -4.63 -24.71
C SER A 446 -3.04 -3.74 -25.58
N ASP A 447 -1.77 -3.57 -25.20
CA ASP A 447 -0.72 -2.86 -25.94
C ASP A 447 0.57 -3.70 -25.93
N SER A 448 1.49 -3.42 -26.84
CA SER A 448 2.79 -4.09 -26.96
C SER A 448 3.91 -3.41 -26.15
N LEU A 449 3.72 -2.17 -25.73
CA LEU A 449 4.70 -1.42 -24.94
C LEU A 449 4.31 -1.46 -23.46
N THR A 450 5.24 -1.89 -22.61
CA THR A 450 5.08 -1.94 -21.15
C THR A 450 6.08 -1.00 -20.49
N TYR A 451 5.76 -0.55 -19.26
CA TYR A 451 6.67 0.25 -18.45
C TYR A 451 7.99 -0.48 -18.18
N ASP A 452 7.90 -1.79 -17.93
CA ASP A 452 9.05 -2.62 -17.62
C ASP A 452 8.97 -3.94 -18.40
N ILE A 453 10.08 -4.38 -18.99
CA ILE A 453 10.15 -5.63 -19.74
C ILE A 453 10.63 -6.72 -18.78
N THR A 454 9.71 -7.45 -18.22
CA THR A 454 10.01 -8.50 -17.25
C THR A 454 9.21 -9.77 -17.52
N ALA A 455 9.90 -10.91 -17.57
CA ALA A 455 9.27 -12.23 -17.56
C ALA A 455 9.15 -12.70 -16.11
N TRP A 456 7.97 -13.22 -15.72
CA TRP A 456 7.69 -13.56 -14.31
C TRP A 456 7.06 -14.94 -14.09
N SER A 457 6.69 -15.68 -15.15
CA SER A 457 5.99 -16.96 -15.00
C SER A 457 6.81 -17.95 -14.16
N LEU A 458 6.27 -18.34 -13.01
CA LEU A 458 6.95 -19.17 -12.01
C LEU A 458 7.41 -20.53 -12.55
N PRO A 459 6.64 -21.27 -13.37
CA PRO A 459 7.10 -22.53 -13.92
C PRO A 459 8.39 -22.40 -14.75
N TYR A 460 8.48 -21.36 -15.58
CA TYR A 460 9.71 -21.08 -16.31
C TYR A 460 10.86 -20.66 -15.39
N ALA A 461 10.59 -19.77 -14.42
CA ALA A 461 11.60 -19.30 -13.48
C ALA A 461 12.20 -20.44 -12.63
N HIS A 462 11.37 -21.43 -12.27
CA HIS A 462 11.81 -22.62 -11.52
C HIS A 462 12.27 -23.77 -12.42
N GLY A 463 12.14 -23.66 -13.76
CA GLY A 463 12.44 -24.73 -14.71
C GLY A 463 11.64 -26.01 -14.40
N LEU A 464 10.34 -25.85 -14.23
CA LEU A 464 9.35 -26.91 -14.02
C LEU A 464 8.55 -27.14 -15.31
N GLU A 465 8.04 -28.35 -15.46
CA GLU A 465 7.18 -28.76 -16.58
C GLU A 465 5.71 -28.83 -16.14
#